data_095e4b01d69c8f42ccd4f80a3f98fd23
#
_entry.id   095e4b01d69c8f42ccd4f80a3f98fd23
#
_cell.length_a   1.000
_cell.length_b   1.000
_cell.length_c   1.000
_cell.angle_alpha   90.00
_cell.angle_beta   90.00
_cell.angle_gamma   90.00
#
_symmetry.space_group_name_H-M   'P 1'
#
loop_
_entity.id
_entity.type
_entity.pdbx_description
1 polymer ?
#
loop_
_entity_poly.entity_id
_entity_poly.type
_entity_poly.pdbx_seq_one_letter_code
_entity_poly.pdbx_strand_id
1 'polypeptide(L)'
;MKSLKLVRFALSAGMMLATFVGCVDDNKDLYDPTITADNPLDITAPDGFDWSTTNTIRLSVEANDEYNGQYDYIIEVFDNNPIASAADSISSLAKGVAKSGHPFVLSVTIAKSTTDLFIRQTDPKGRAVIRSFPVQSNMTCSFTDNVSVSASTRSA
;
A
#
# COMPACT_ATOMS: atom_id res chain seq x y z
N MET A 1 14.22 -68.26 -9.12
CA MET A 1 14.61 -66.88 -8.75
C MET A 1 13.90 -65.76 -9.55
N LYS A 2 13.11 -66.04 -10.58
CA LYS A 2 12.37 -65.03 -11.37
C LYS A 2 11.03 -64.61 -10.74
N SER A 3 10.38 -65.47 -9.96
CA SER A 3 9.08 -65.19 -9.33
C SER A 3 9.19 -64.20 -8.16
N LEU A 4 10.28 -64.20 -7.43
CA LEU A 4 10.48 -63.33 -6.26
C LEU A 4 10.64 -61.85 -6.62
N LYS A 5 11.19 -61.56 -7.82
CA LYS A 5 11.32 -60.19 -8.33
C LYS A 5 10.00 -59.60 -8.80
N LEU A 6 9.09 -60.43 -9.33
CA LEU A 6 7.77 -60.00 -9.78
C LEU A 6 6.85 -59.66 -8.60
N VAL A 7 6.93 -60.44 -7.52
CA VAL A 7 6.14 -60.19 -6.30
C VAL A 7 6.61 -58.91 -5.62
N ARG A 8 7.91 -58.60 -5.61
CA ARG A 8 8.44 -57.32 -5.07
C ARG A 8 8.00 -56.12 -5.87
N PHE A 9 7.92 -56.23 -7.21
CA PHE A 9 7.45 -55.17 -8.10
C PHE A 9 5.94 -54.90 -7.93
N ALA A 10 5.15 -55.96 -7.76
CA ALA A 10 3.70 -55.85 -7.51
C ALA A 10 3.38 -55.20 -6.15
N LEU A 11 4.19 -55.48 -5.11
CA LEU A 11 4.00 -54.88 -3.80
C LEU A 11 4.36 -53.39 -3.80
N SER A 12 5.39 -52.96 -4.53
CA SER A 12 5.80 -51.57 -4.63
C SER A 12 4.83 -50.74 -5.46
N ALA A 13 4.25 -51.30 -6.50
CA ALA A 13 3.23 -50.62 -7.31
C ALA A 13 1.89 -50.45 -6.57
N GLY A 14 1.50 -51.43 -5.74
CA GLY A 14 0.30 -51.34 -4.94
C GLY A 14 0.39 -50.30 -3.81
N MET A 15 1.59 -50.05 -3.27
CA MET A 15 1.78 -49.09 -2.21
C MET A 15 1.82 -47.64 -2.70
N MET A 16 2.15 -47.39 -3.98
CA MET A 16 2.13 -46.06 -4.59
C MET A 16 0.72 -45.60 -5.01
N LEU A 17 -0.23 -46.50 -5.20
CA LEU A 17 -1.61 -46.13 -5.55
C LEU A 17 -2.46 -45.74 -4.34
N ALA A 18 -2.03 -46.05 -3.12
CA ALA A 18 -2.80 -45.78 -1.91
C ALA A 18 -2.60 -44.34 -1.36
N THR A 19 -1.67 -43.57 -1.93
CA THR A 19 -1.35 -42.20 -1.42
C THR A 19 -2.12 -41.09 -2.11
N PHE A 20 -3.00 -41.37 -3.08
CA PHE A 20 -3.80 -40.38 -3.78
C PHE A 20 -5.29 -40.36 -3.36
N VAL A 21 -5.66 -41.08 -2.31
CA VAL A 21 -6.96 -40.85 -1.68
C VAL A 21 -6.80 -39.66 -0.73
N GLY A 22 -6.56 -38.49 -1.27
CA GLY A 22 -6.84 -37.25 -0.59
C GLY A 22 -8.34 -37.25 -0.34
N CYS A 23 -8.73 -37.23 0.92
CA CYS A 23 -10.13 -37.00 1.31
C CYS A 23 -10.53 -35.63 0.80
N VAL A 24 -11.01 -35.55 -0.43
CA VAL A 24 -11.93 -34.51 -0.83
C VAL A 24 -13.25 -34.96 -0.25
N ASP A 25 -13.61 -34.39 0.89
CA ASP A 25 -14.95 -34.57 1.45
C ASP A 25 -15.89 -33.75 0.54
N ASP A 26 -16.41 -34.40 -0.51
CA ASP A 26 -17.33 -33.82 -1.48
C ASP A 26 -18.66 -33.34 -0.86
N ASN A 27 -18.86 -33.56 0.44
CA ASN A 27 -20.04 -33.13 1.19
C ASN A 27 -19.83 -31.84 1.99
N LYS A 28 -18.73 -31.15 1.85
CA LYS A 28 -18.65 -29.74 2.28
C LYS A 28 -19.13 -28.87 1.15
N ASP A 29 -20.43 -28.87 0.91
CA ASP A 29 -21.09 -27.71 0.33
C ASP A 29 -20.84 -26.52 1.26
N LEU A 30 -19.74 -25.85 1.02
CA LEU A 30 -19.41 -24.58 1.69
C LEU A 30 -20.42 -23.49 1.30
N TYR A 31 -21.27 -23.79 0.35
CA TYR A 31 -22.35 -22.94 -0.10
C TYR A 31 -23.65 -23.76 -0.10
N ASP A 32 -24.42 -23.64 0.96
CA ASP A 32 -25.79 -24.12 1.01
C ASP A 32 -26.72 -23.04 0.45
N PRO A 33 -27.24 -23.20 -0.80
CA PRO A 33 -28.15 -22.22 -1.40
C PRO A 33 -29.51 -22.16 -0.69
N THR A 34 -29.81 -23.07 0.26
CA THR A 34 -31.03 -23.06 1.05
C THR A 34 -30.90 -22.27 2.34
N ILE A 35 -29.68 -21.91 2.73
CA ILE A 35 -29.45 -20.90 3.77
C ILE A 35 -29.79 -19.56 3.16
N THR A 36 -31.06 -19.25 3.08
CA THR A 36 -31.50 -17.86 2.96
C THR A 36 -30.95 -17.14 4.17
N ALA A 37 -30.22 -16.09 3.92
CA ALA A 37 -29.55 -15.28 4.92
C ALA A 37 -30.54 -14.53 5.82
N ASP A 38 -31.25 -15.24 6.64
CA ASP A 38 -31.59 -14.77 7.96
C ASP A 38 -30.24 -14.75 8.69
N ASN A 39 -29.66 -13.55 8.75
CA ASN A 39 -28.34 -13.22 9.29
C ASN A 39 -27.97 -14.16 10.48
N PRO A 40 -27.28 -15.30 10.25
CA PRO A 40 -27.15 -16.32 11.30
C PRO A 40 -26.32 -15.86 12.49
N LEU A 41 -25.70 -14.67 12.37
CA LEU A 41 -24.90 -14.04 13.41
C LEU A 41 -25.58 -12.80 14.00
N ASP A 42 -26.81 -12.46 13.54
CA ASP A 42 -27.53 -11.24 13.98
C ASP A 42 -26.66 -9.98 13.94
N ILE A 43 -25.72 -9.94 12.96
CA ILE A 43 -24.84 -8.80 12.76
C ILE A 43 -25.60 -7.77 11.93
N THR A 44 -26.17 -6.80 12.59
CA THR A 44 -26.73 -5.64 11.94
C THR A 44 -25.66 -4.57 11.86
N ALA A 45 -25.20 -4.25 10.65
CA ALA A 45 -24.34 -3.09 10.48
C ALA A 45 -25.16 -1.83 10.78
N PRO A 46 -24.65 -0.88 11.57
CA PRO A 46 -25.33 0.39 11.79
C PRO A 46 -25.61 1.10 10.46
N ASP A 47 -26.74 1.80 10.34
CA ASP A 47 -27.05 2.62 9.19
C ASP A 47 -25.91 3.61 8.94
N GLY A 48 -25.38 3.64 7.71
CA GLY A 48 -24.25 4.49 7.35
C GLY A 48 -22.88 3.93 7.70
N PHE A 49 -22.76 2.64 8.12
CA PHE A 49 -21.47 2.01 8.35
C PHE A 49 -20.69 1.88 7.04
N ASP A 50 -19.58 2.60 6.96
CA ASP A 50 -18.69 2.56 5.79
C ASP A 50 -17.57 1.53 6.00
N TRP A 51 -17.63 0.45 5.23
CA TRP A 51 -16.62 -0.63 5.21
C TRP A 51 -15.34 -0.23 4.47
N SER A 52 -15.31 0.93 3.84
CA SER A 52 -14.13 1.40 3.14
C SER A 52 -12.97 1.61 4.11
N THR A 53 -11.85 0.98 3.87
CA THR A 53 -10.60 1.15 4.62
C THR A 53 -9.69 2.21 4.01
N THR A 54 -10.09 2.79 2.86
CA THR A 54 -9.30 3.75 2.10
C THR A 54 -10.07 5.01 1.79
N ASN A 55 -9.34 6.10 1.57
CA ASN A 55 -9.82 7.37 1.06
C ASN A 55 -9.06 7.76 -0.20
N THR A 56 -9.75 8.37 -1.16
CA THR A 56 -9.11 9.03 -2.29
C THR A 56 -9.02 10.53 -2.03
N ILE A 57 -7.82 11.05 -2.10
CA ILE A 57 -7.53 12.48 -1.92
C ILE A 57 -7.00 13.09 -3.20
N ARG A 58 -7.28 14.37 -3.41
CA ARG A 58 -6.70 15.16 -4.48
C ARG A 58 -5.54 15.98 -3.95
N LEU A 59 -4.40 15.86 -4.61
CA LEU A 59 -3.14 16.47 -4.21
C LEU A 59 -2.63 17.38 -5.33
N SER A 60 -2.22 18.60 -4.97
CA SER A 60 -1.51 19.53 -5.83
C SER A 60 -0.21 19.92 -5.16
N VAL A 61 0.92 19.61 -5.76
CA VAL A 61 2.25 19.90 -5.21
C VAL A 61 2.94 20.97 -6.02
N GLU A 62 3.24 22.09 -5.35
CA GLU A 62 4.01 23.20 -5.90
C GLU A 62 5.47 23.06 -5.51
N ALA A 63 6.35 23.07 -6.50
CA ALA A 63 7.78 23.03 -6.29
C ALA A 63 8.31 24.38 -5.78
N ASN A 64 9.29 24.34 -4.86
CA ASN A 64 10.11 25.51 -4.56
C ASN A 64 11.15 25.67 -5.68
N ASP A 65 10.92 26.63 -6.54
CA ASP A 65 11.77 26.85 -7.73
C ASP A 65 12.90 27.84 -7.42
N GLU A 66 14.12 27.32 -7.40
CA GLU A 66 15.37 28.12 -7.24
C GLU A 66 16.02 28.48 -8.57
N TYR A 67 15.44 28.08 -9.73
CA TYR A 67 16.06 28.21 -11.05
C TYR A 67 15.21 28.99 -12.05
N ASN A 68 14.29 29.86 -11.58
CA ASN A 68 13.45 30.71 -12.39
C ASN A 68 12.67 29.96 -13.50
N GLY A 69 12.11 28.82 -13.18
CA GLY A 69 11.30 28.05 -14.10
C GLY A 69 12.07 27.36 -15.25
N GLN A 70 13.39 27.23 -15.13
CA GLN A 70 14.18 26.61 -16.18
C GLN A 70 14.15 25.09 -16.15
N TYR A 71 13.93 24.49 -14.95
CA TYR A 71 14.08 23.07 -14.74
C TYR A 71 12.84 22.46 -14.08
N ASP A 72 12.68 21.17 -14.28
CA ASP A 72 11.67 20.37 -13.63
C ASP A 72 12.21 19.80 -12.31
N TYR A 73 11.31 19.65 -11.33
CA TYR A 73 11.58 19.04 -10.03
C TYR A 73 10.87 17.69 -9.96
N ILE A 74 11.56 16.67 -9.51
CA ILE A 74 10.95 15.36 -9.28
C ILE A 74 10.20 15.42 -7.96
N ILE A 75 8.92 15.04 -8.00
CA ILE A 75 8.04 14.93 -6.84
C ILE A 75 7.71 13.47 -6.60
N GLU A 76 7.88 13.02 -5.37
CA GLU A 76 7.50 11.67 -4.92
C GLU A 76 6.66 11.79 -3.66
N VAL A 77 5.57 11.02 -3.60
CA VAL A 77 4.59 11.01 -2.50
C VAL A 77 4.66 9.69 -1.77
N PHE A 78 4.68 9.72 -0.45
CA PHE A 78 4.76 8.55 0.43
C PHE A 78 3.70 8.65 1.54
N ASP A 79 3.17 7.52 1.96
CA ASP A 79 2.29 7.39 3.13
C ASP A 79 3.03 7.16 4.44
N ASN A 80 4.32 6.89 4.36
CA ASN A 80 5.21 6.71 5.50
C ASN A 80 6.46 7.56 5.36
N ASN A 81 7.09 7.92 6.49
CA ASN A 81 8.30 8.73 6.47
C ASN A 81 9.48 7.94 5.85
N PRO A 82 9.95 8.30 4.65
CA PRO A 82 11.00 7.56 3.96
C PRO A 82 12.38 7.68 4.62
N ILE A 83 12.53 8.52 5.64
CA ILE A 83 13.78 8.67 6.39
C ILE A 83 13.76 7.84 7.69
N ALA A 84 12.59 7.64 8.29
CA ALA A 84 12.46 7.05 9.62
C ALA A 84 12.54 5.52 9.63
N SER A 85 12.31 4.87 8.50
CA SER A 85 12.41 3.42 8.37
C SER A 85 13.78 3.03 7.82
N ALA A 86 14.33 1.90 8.30
CA ALA A 86 15.52 1.28 7.70
C ALA A 86 15.13 0.83 6.27
N ALA A 87 15.51 1.62 5.30
CA ALA A 87 14.68 2.03 4.18
C ALA A 87 14.81 1.18 2.92
N ASP A 88 14.97 -0.14 3.03
CA ASP A 88 15.07 -0.95 1.80
C ASP A 88 13.71 -1.26 1.13
N SER A 89 12.59 -0.74 1.64
CA SER A 89 11.27 -1.11 1.11
C SER A 89 10.17 -0.04 1.10
N ILE A 90 10.45 1.25 1.33
CA ILE A 90 9.39 2.26 1.19
C ILE A 90 9.26 2.64 -0.28
N SER A 91 8.17 2.14 -0.87
CA SER A 91 7.75 2.52 -2.22
C SER A 91 6.99 3.83 -2.20
N SER A 92 7.22 4.70 -3.18
CA SER A 92 6.40 5.89 -3.34
C SER A 92 5.00 5.49 -3.87
N LEU A 93 3.96 6.12 -3.32
CA LEU A 93 2.58 6.00 -3.83
C LEU A 93 2.44 6.59 -5.23
N ALA A 94 3.17 7.67 -5.49
CA ALA A 94 3.17 8.33 -6.77
C ALA A 94 4.49 9.08 -7.00
N LYS A 95 4.82 9.24 -8.28
CA LYS A 95 5.98 10.00 -8.74
C LYS A 95 5.62 10.82 -9.98
N GLY A 96 6.12 12.05 -10.04
CA GLY A 96 5.90 12.93 -11.17
C GLY A 96 6.83 14.12 -11.14
N VAL A 97 6.48 15.15 -11.89
CA VAL A 97 7.28 16.37 -12.00
C VAL A 97 6.41 17.59 -11.72
N ALA A 98 7.00 18.59 -11.06
CA ALA A 98 6.45 19.93 -10.92
C ALA A 98 7.46 20.96 -11.45
N LYS A 99 6.95 22.09 -11.89
CA LYS A 99 7.73 23.22 -12.38
C LYS A 99 7.12 24.50 -11.85
N SER A 100 7.86 25.57 -11.85
CA SER A 100 7.35 26.90 -11.52
C SER A 100 6.07 27.23 -12.29
N GLY A 101 4.98 27.52 -11.58
CA GLY A 101 3.66 27.78 -12.17
C GLY A 101 2.91 26.54 -12.72
N HIS A 102 3.52 25.35 -12.65
CA HIS A 102 2.92 24.10 -13.11
C HIS A 102 3.02 23.04 -12.00
N PRO A 103 2.06 22.99 -11.06
CA PRO A 103 2.06 22.02 -9.96
C PRO A 103 1.86 20.61 -10.47
N PHE A 104 2.40 19.63 -9.74
CA PHE A 104 2.08 18.23 -9.95
C PHE A 104 0.73 17.92 -9.29
N VAL A 105 -0.28 17.63 -10.11
CA VAL A 105 -1.65 17.35 -9.65
C VAL A 105 -1.98 15.89 -9.88
N LEU A 106 -2.48 15.22 -8.81
CA LEU A 106 -2.87 13.82 -8.87
C LEU A 106 -3.99 13.50 -7.87
N SER A 107 -4.59 12.32 -8.05
CA SER A 107 -5.44 11.70 -7.03
C SER A 107 -4.75 10.44 -6.54
N VAL A 108 -4.63 10.27 -5.23
CA VAL A 108 -4.05 9.09 -4.60
C VAL A 108 -5.05 8.45 -3.65
N THR A 109 -5.04 7.13 -3.59
CA THR A 109 -5.81 6.36 -2.62
C THR A 109 -4.89 5.94 -1.49
N ILE A 110 -5.27 6.29 -0.27
CA ILE A 110 -4.51 6.05 0.95
C ILE A 110 -5.38 5.31 1.98
N ALA A 111 -4.75 4.68 2.97
CA ALA A 111 -5.47 4.12 4.10
C ALA A 111 -6.15 5.23 4.92
N LYS A 112 -7.35 4.98 5.46
CA LYS A 112 -8.04 5.94 6.34
C LYS A 112 -7.26 6.25 7.62
N SER A 113 -6.36 5.37 8.02
CA SER A 113 -5.47 5.54 9.17
C SER A 113 -4.27 6.45 8.89
N THR A 114 -4.02 6.82 7.62
CA THR A 114 -2.92 7.72 7.27
C THR A 114 -3.24 9.13 7.71
N THR A 115 -2.45 9.70 8.61
CA THR A 115 -2.61 11.06 9.15
C THR A 115 -1.80 12.08 8.38
N ASP A 116 -0.65 11.69 7.86
CA ASP A 116 0.30 12.55 7.17
C ASP A 116 0.79 11.92 5.88
N LEU A 117 0.98 12.74 4.85
CA LEU A 117 1.72 12.37 3.65
C LEU A 117 3.10 13.02 3.68
N PHE A 118 4.09 12.26 3.27
CA PHE A 118 5.47 12.74 3.10
C PHE A 118 5.73 13.00 1.62
N ILE A 119 6.14 14.19 1.28
CA ILE A 119 6.42 14.57 -0.10
C ILE A 119 7.89 14.91 -0.21
N ARG A 120 8.56 14.26 -1.16
CA ARG A 120 9.95 14.51 -1.50
C ARG A 120 10.02 15.31 -2.79
N GLN A 121 10.66 16.47 -2.73
CA GLN A 121 11.06 17.24 -3.88
C GLN A 121 12.55 17.01 -4.12
N THR A 122 12.93 16.63 -5.33
CA THR A 122 14.33 16.51 -5.75
C THR A 122 14.60 17.54 -6.85
N ASP A 123 15.61 18.35 -6.64
CA ASP A 123 16.03 19.39 -7.60
C ASP A 123 16.88 18.80 -8.75
N PRO A 124 17.17 19.60 -9.80
CA PRO A 124 18.00 19.16 -10.93
C PRO A 124 19.43 18.76 -10.56
N LYS A 125 19.92 19.20 -9.39
CA LYS A 125 21.24 18.86 -8.87
C LYS A 125 21.22 17.59 -7.98
N GLY A 126 20.05 16.97 -7.81
CA GLY A 126 19.87 15.77 -6.99
C GLY A 126 19.72 16.06 -5.50
N ARG A 127 19.56 17.32 -5.07
CA ARG A 127 19.24 17.63 -3.66
C ARG A 127 17.77 17.30 -3.39
N ALA A 128 17.52 16.53 -2.36
CA ALA A 128 16.18 16.15 -1.96
C ALA A 128 15.75 16.86 -0.67
N VAL A 129 14.53 17.38 -0.64
CA VAL A 129 13.87 17.93 0.52
C VAL A 129 12.59 17.13 0.77
N ILE A 130 12.35 16.71 2.01
CA ILE A 130 11.15 15.98 2.39
C ILE A 130 10.37 16.83 3.40
N ARG A 131 9.05 16.92 3.22
CA ARG A 131 8.12 17.57 4.13
C ARG A 131 6.93 16.66 4.39
N SER A 132 6.38 16.73 5.60
CA SER A 132 5.10 16.13 5.96
C SER A 132 3.97 17.13 5.85
N PHE A 133 2.82 16.65 5.38
CA PHE A 133 1.59 17.43 5.26
C PHE A 133 0.43 16.64 5.85
N PRO A 134 -0.39 17.23 6.75
CA PRO A 134 -1.55 16.55 7.30
C PRO A 134 -2.56 16.25 6.20
N VAL A 135 -3.13 15.04 6.24
CA VAL A 135 -4.07 14.57 5.21
C VAL A 135 -5.38 15.34 5.25
N GLN A 136 -5.82 15.80 4.08
CA GLN A 136 -7.11 16.44 3.83
C GLN A 136 -7.66 15.95 2.49
N SER A 137 -8.97 16.06 2.26
CA SER A 137 -9.61 15.61 1.01
C SER A 137 -9.07 16.30 -0.24
N ASN A 138 -8.72 17.59 -0.11
CA ASN A 138 -8.04 18.37 -1.16
C ASN A 138 -6.85 19.06 -0.52
N MET A 139 -5.66 18.77 -1.00
CA MET A 139 -4.40 19.27 -0.44
C MET A 139 -3.67 20.10 -1.48
N THR A 140 -3.22 21.27 -1.06
CA THR A 140 -2.18 22.04 -1.79
C THR A 140 -0.94 22.04 -0.91
N CYS A 141 0.12 21.41 -1.42
CA CYS A 141 1.39 21.27 -0.72
C CYS A 141 2.42 22.17 -1.38
N SER A 142 2.91 23.16 -0.64
CA SER A 142 3.93 24.08 -1.12
C SER A 142 5.25 23.85 -0.40
N PHE A 143 6.33 23.85 -1.14
CA PHE A 143 7.70 23.83 -0.59
C PHE A 143 8.24 25.24 -0.37
N THR A 144 7.50 26.28 -0.77
CA THR A 144 7.91 27.68 -0.61
C THR A 144 7.66 28.22 0.78
N ASP A 145 6.70 27.64 1.53
CA ASP A 145 6.42 28.10 2.87
C ASP A 145 7.60 27.79 3.80
N ASN A 146 8.16 28.82 4.40
CA ASN A 146 9.14 28.70 5.46
C ASN A 146 8.44 28.15 6.71
N VAL A 147 8.31 26.82 6.79
CA VAL A 147 8.01 26.20 8.07
C VAL A 147 9.21 26.44 8.96
N SER A 148 9.08 27.39 9.88
CA SER A 148 9.99 27.52 11.00
C SER A 148 9.99 26.19 11.75
N VAL A 149 11.00 25.38 11.53
CA VAL A 149 11.27 24.21 12.35
C VAL A 149 11.59 24.73 13.73
N SER A 150 10.60 24.73 14.63
CA SER A 150 10.85 24.92 16.06
C SER A 150 11.71 23.73 16.50
N ALA A 151 13.00 23.95 16.57
CA ALA A 151 13.92 23.03 17.22
C ALA A 151 13.47 22.91 18.67
N SER A 152 12.82 21.80 19.02
CA SER A 152 12.58 21.42 20.40
C SER A 152 13.94 21.18 21.03
N THR A 153 14.43 22.19 21.77
CA THR A 153 15.60 22.09 22.64
C THR A 153 15.26 21.08 23.73
N ARG A 154 15.83 19.90 23.66
CA ARG A 154 15.88 18.97 24.79
C ARG A 154 16.75 19.65 25.85
N SER A 155 16.12 20.12 26.93
CA SER A 155 16.82 20.41 28.16
C SER A 155 17.41 19.12 28.72
N ALA A 156 18.71 19.16 29.04
CA ALA A 156 19.43 18.14 29.77
C ALA A 156 18.96 18.05 31.23
#